data_bb9ad572b28e5027bcd3e2ccea5f14d9
#
_entry.id   bb9ad572b28e5027bcd3e2ccea5f14d9
#
_cell.length_a   1.000
_cell.length_b   1.000
_cell.length_c   1.000
_cell.angle_alpha   90.00
_cell.angle_beta   90.00
_cell.angle_gamma   90.00
#
_symmetry.space_group_name_H-M   'P 1'
#
loop_
_entity.id
_entity.type
_entity.pdbx_description
1 polymer ?
#
loop_
_entity_poly.entity_id
_entity_poly.type
_entity_poly.pdbx_seq_one_letter_code
_entity_poly.pdbx_strand_id
1 'polypeptide(L)'
;VNKKSRYYFSLDENIKQKIDLNKIYSNYQNFYGTKLNINQDEFIEKIKEIQKKINLDDKIKNINEGVGFPFIIPKLSSADIGSNIKNIFLPALKKSYKNKFQNYEFINHIKFDLSNKLDIRKESRYENIISKSLNEEIVGILYPCLNEYSFPAAHEVLKNLPEKFVLSGGYEIISALIGTPEMLFDKDKYTPLLWFSSMKNFDDENISYHIEPYGYNITLNERAHLNQAAEYWWHSLSILE
;
A
#
# COMPACT_ATOMS: atom_id res chain seq x y z
N VAL A 1 6.10 -22.96 -1.39
CA VAL A 1 6.45 -21.76 -0.58
C VAL A 1 7.97 -21.67 -0.54
N ASN A 2 8.54 -20.65 -1.15
CA ASN A 2 9.97 -20.49 -1.18
C ASN A 2 10.46 -20.04 0.22
N LYS A 3 11.25 -20.88 0.88
CA LYS A 3 11.82 -20.56 2.21
C LYS A 3 12.76 -19.35 2.23
N LYS A 4 13.17 -18.84 1.04
CA LYS A 4 14.04 -17.68 0.91
C LYS A 4 13.29 -16.34 1.05
N SER A 5 11.97 -16.31 0.97
CA SER A 5 11.18 -15.09 1.06
C SER A 5 11.00 -14.59 2.50
N ARG A 6 12.08 -14.48 3.25
CA ARG A 6 12.09 -13.93 4.62
C ARG A 6 12.67 -12.53 4.69
N TYR A 7 12.96 -11.94 3.55
CA TYR A 7 13.52 -10.60 3.53
C TYR A 7 12.38 -9.59 3.59
N TYR A 8 12.33 -8.87 4.69
CA TYR A 8 11.57 -7.65 4.79
C TYR A 8 12.14 -6.63 3.82
N PHE A 9 11.30 -5.75 3.33
CA PHE A 9 11.73 -4.61 2.56
C PHE A 9 12.73 -3.80 3.42
N SER A 10 13.98 -4.12 3.32
CA SER A 10 15.05 -3.28 3.83
C SER A 10 15.45 -2.34 2.72
N LEU A 11 14.67 -1.34 2.48
CA LEU A 11 15.26 -0.09 2.02
C LEU A 11 16.29 0.25 3.09
N ASP A 12 17.49 0.65 2.66
CA ASP A 12 18.62 1.04 3.46
C ASP A 12 18.21 1.49 4.87
N GLU A 13 18.92 1.08 5.93
CA GLU A 13 18.65 1.47 7.33
C GLU A 13 18.39 2.97 7.48
N ASN A 14 18.96 3.78 6.60
CA ASN A 14 18.68 5.20 6.46
C ASN A 14 17.21 5.56 6.17
N ILE A 15 16.38 4.65 5.63
CA ILE A 15 14.95 4.95 5.38
C ILE A 15 14.11 4.78 6.64
N LYS A 16 14.44 3.80 7.51
CA LYS A 16 13.80 3.70 8.83
C LYS A 16 13.93 5.00 9.63
N GLN A 17 15.07 5.68 9.50
CA GLN A 17 15.34 6.97 10.15
C GLN A 17 14.63 8.16 9.48
N LYS A 18 14.08 7.98 8.27
CA LYS A 18 13.44 9.04 7.48
C LYS A 18 11.92 9.07 7.57
N ILE A 19 11.29 8.14 8.30
CA ILE A 19 9.83 8.16 8.50
C ILE A 19 9.50 9.27 9.49
N ASP A 20 9.16 10.42 8.95
CA ASP A 20 8.70 11.59 9.69
C ASP A 20 7.17 11.67 9.63
N LEU A 21 6.51 11.31 10.74
CA LEU A 21 5.05 11.28 10.82
C LEU A 21 4.41 12.65 10.61
N ASN A 22 5.09 13.74 11.01
CA ASN A 22 4.59 15.09 10.80
C ASN A 22 4.56 15.42 9.29
N LYS A 23 5.64 15.07 8.59
CA LYS A 23 5.75 15.27 7.15
C LYS A 23 4.73 14.41 6.39
N ILE A 24 4.58 13.15 6.80
CA ILE A 24 3.60 12.23 6.20
C ILE A 24 2.19 12.79 6.32
N TYR A 25 1.79 13.24 7.52
CA TYR A 25 0.49 13.84 7.75
C TYR A 25 0.30 15.12 6.92
N SER A 26 1.31 15.98 6.87
CA SER A 26 1.30 17.20 6.04
C SER A 26 1.10 16.87 4.55
N ASN A 27 1.71 15.80 4.04
CA ASN A 27 1.50 15.37 2.66
C ASN A 27 0.04 14.97 2.41
N TYR A 28 -0.62 14.28 3.34
CA TYR A 28 -2.03 13.94 3.21
C TYR A 28 -2.92 15.18 3.18
N GLN A 29 -2.69 16.14 4.08
CA GLN A 29 -3.44 17.40 4.10
C GLN A 29 -3.28 18.18 2.79
N ASN A 30 -2.08 18.17 2.21
CA ASN A 30 -1.79 18.94 1.01
C ASN A 30 -2.30 18.27 -0.28
N PHE A 31 -2.36 16.96 -0.34
CA PHE A 31 -2.52 16.26 -1.62
C PHE A 31 -3.85 15.52 -1.79
N TYR A 32 -4.52 15.08 -0.75
CA TYR A 32 -5.83 14.42 -0.91
C TYR A 32 -6.92 15.34 -1.46
N GLY A 33 -6.80 16.66 -1.26
CA GLY A 33 -7.80 17.62 -1.72
C GLY A 33 -9.12 17.58 -0.94
N THR A 34 -9.21 16.75 0.08
CA THR A 34 -10.32 16.69 1.04
C THR A 34 -9.78 16.98 2.43
N LYS A 35 -10.60 17.66 3.25
CA LYS A 35 -10.25 17.88 4.65
C LYS A 35 -10.30 16.54 5.39
N LEU A 36 -9.19 16.18 6.03
CA LEU A 36 -9.16 15.08 6.98
C LEU A 36 -9.83 15.50 8.29
N ASN A 37 -10.60 14.61 8.90
CA ASN A 37 -11.22 14.83 10.22
C ASN A 37 -10.23 14.52 11.34
N ILE A 38 -9.38 13.51 11.16
CA ILE A 38 -8.30 13.21 12.09
C ILE A 38 -7.25 14.32 12.04
N ASN A 39 -6.80 14.78 13.21
CA ASN A 39 -5.72 15.73 13.30
C ASN A 39 -4.33 15.04 13.37
N GLN A 40 -3.27 15.82 13.34
CA GLN A 40 -1.90 15.30 13.31
C GLN A 40 -1.53 14.50 14.55
N ASP A 41 -1.91 14.97 15.73
CA ASP A 41 -1.57 14.32 17.00
C ASP A 41 -2.30 12.98 17.12
N GLU A 42 -3.58 12.93 16.75
CA GLU A 42 -4.36 11.70 16.68
C GLU A 42 -3.76 10.70 15.69
N PHE A 43 -3.34 11.15 14.51
CA PHE A 43 -2.66 10.28 13.54
C PHE A 43 -1.39 9.67 14.14
N ILE A 44 -0.54 10.49 14.77
CA ILE A 44 0.71 10.05 15.37
C ILE A 44 0.44 9.05 16.51
N GLU A 45 -0.56 9.33 17.35
CA GLU A 45 -0.94 8.45 18.46
C GLU A 45 -1.41 7.08 17.94
N LYS A 46 -2.30 7.05 16.96
CA LYS A 46 -2.79 5.83 16.33
C LYS A 46 -1.65 4.97 15.74
N ILE A 47 -0.69 5.59 15.06
CA ILE A 47 0.48 4.87 14.53
C ILE A 47 1.33 4.28 15.67
N LYS A 48 1.58 5.03 16.74
CA LYS A 48 2.32 4.53 17.92
C LYS A 48 1.60 3.37 18.60
N GLU A 49 0.26 3.42 18.68
CA GLU A 49 -0.54 2.34 19.24
C GLU A 49 -0.44 1.07 18.41
N ILE A 50 -0.54 1.17 17.06
CA ILE A 50 -0.35 0.02 16.17
C ILE A 50 1.04 -0.59 16.40
N GLN A 51 2.10 0.23 16.40
CA GLN A 51 3.47 -0.23 16.63
C GLN A 51 3.63 -0.90 17.99
N LYS A 52 3.03 -0.33 19.05
CA LYS A 52 3.03 -0.93 20.39
C LYS A 52 2.33 -2.30 20.41
N LYS A 53 1.16 -2.41 19.77
CA LYS A 53 0.42 -3.68 19.66
C LYS A 53 1.23 -4.75 18.91
N ILE A 54 1.97 -4.36 17.86
CA ILE A 54 2.86 -5.26 17.13
C ILE A 54 4.03 -5.73 18.02
N ASN A 55 4.68 -4.81 18.71
CA ASN A 55 5.85 -5.13 19.54
C ASN A 55 5.53 -6.05 20.73
N LEU A 56 4.29 -6.01 21.21
CA LEU A 56 3.82 -6.85 22.33
C LEU A 56 3.39 -8.26 21.89
N ASP A 57 3.28 -8.54 20.60
CA ASP A 57 2.83 -9.81 20.07
C ASP A 57 4.01 -10.60 19.49
N ASP A 58 4.50 -11.61 20.24
CA ASP A 58 5.65 -12.42 19.85
C ASP A 58 5.50 -13.15 18.51
N LYS A 59 4.27 -13.34 18.04
CA LYS A 59 3.99 -14.01 16.75
C LYS A 59 4.23 -13.11 15.54
N ILE A 60 4.19 -11.79 15.74
CA ILE A 60 4.22 -10.84 14.64
C ILE A 60 5.25 -9.72 14.80
N LYS A 61 5.87 -9.57 15.99
CA LYS A 61 6.82 -8.47 16.26
C LYS A 61 7.99 -8.38 15.27
N ASN A 62 8.34 -9.50 14.67
CA ASN A 62 9.40 -9.57 13.66
C ASN A 62 9.07 -8.78 12.37
N ILE A 63 7.81 -8.40 12.12
CA ILE A 63 7.48 -7.54 10.98
C ILE A 63 8.14 -6.16 11.10
N ASN A 64 8.46 -5.71 12.32
CA ASN A 64 9.15 -4.46 12.59
C ASN A 64 10.66 -4.50 12.28
N GLU A 65 11.22 -5.66 11.91
CA GLU A 65 12.55 -5.75 11.29
C GLU A 65 12.53 -5.10 9.90
N GLY A 66 11.37 -5.13 9.22
CA GLY A 66 11.11 -4.42 7.99
C GLY A 66 10.77 -2.94 8.18
N VAL A 67 10.53 -2.24 7.08
CA VAL A 67 10.07 -0.85 7.09
C VAL A 67 8.56 -0.82 7.00
N GLY A 68 7.90 -0.22 7.99
CA GLY A 68 6.48 0.07 7.96
C GLY A 68 6.21 1.49 7.46
N PHE A 69 5.31 1.64 6.50
CA PHE A 69 4.91 2.93 5.95
C PHE A 69 3.53 3.32 6.47
N PRO A 70 3.42 4.33 7.35
CA PRO A 70 2.15 4.84 7.84
C PRO A 70 1.28 5.37 6.70
N PHE A 71 -0.03 5.13 6.81
CA PHE A 71 -0.98 5.65 5.82
C PHE A 71 -2.29 6.13 6.45
N ILE A 72 -2.99 7.01 5.73
CA ILE A 72 -4.37 7.39 5.98
C ILE A 72 -5.19 7.14 4.71
N ILE A 73 -6.28 6.38 4.83
CA ILE A 73 -7.34 6.33 3.82
C ILE A 73 -8.41 7.34 4.26
N PRO A 74 -8.75 8.35 3.45
CA PRO A 74 -9.80 9.30 3.79
C PRO A 74 -11.16 8.61 3.83
N LYS A 75 -12.12 9.20 4.52
CA LYS A 75 -13.51 8.74 4.42
C LYS A 75 -13.98 8.86 2.97
N LEU A 76 -14.51 7.75 2.45
CA LEU A 76 -14.95 7.64 1.05
C LEU A 76 -16.46 7.75 0.95
N SER A 77 -16.95 8.25 -0.19
CA SER A 77 -18.38 8.40 -0.47
C SER A 77 -18.95 7.28 -1.34
N SER A 78 -18.11 6.41 -1.86
CA SER A 78 -18.49 5.33 -2.77
C SER A 78 -17.79 4.03 -2.41
N ALA A 79 -18.49 2.91 -2.60
CA ALA A 79 -17.91 1.57 -2.50
C ALA A 79 -17.16 1.14 -3.77
N ASP A 80 -17.28 1.87 -4.87
CA ASP A 80 -16.58 1.59 -6.13
C ASP A 80 -15.07 1.86 -5.98
N ILE A 81 -14.32 0.79 -5.86
CA ILE A 81 -12.87 0.82 -5.64
C ILE A 81 -12.17 1.56 -6.77
N GLY A 82 -12.52 1.25 -8.01
CA GLY A 82 -11.90 1.83 -9.20
C GLY A 82 -12.16 3.33 -9.31
N SER A 83 -13.38 3.76 -9.03
CA SER A 83 -13.75 5.17 -8.99
C SER A 83 -12.97 5.94 -7.93
N ASN A 84 -12.84 5.38 -6.72
CA ASN A 84 -12.06 6.01 -5.66
C ASN A 84 -10.58 6.11 -6.03
N ILE A 85 -9.98 5.04 -6.55
CA ILE A 85 -8.58 5.05 -7.01
C ILE A 85 -8.39 6.14 -8.07
N LYS A 86 -9.23 6.16 -9.10
CA LYS A 86 -9.15 7.12 -10.21
C LYS A 86 -9.30 8.57 -9.77
N ASN A 87 -10.29 8.85 -8.92
CA ASN A 87 -10.72 10.23 -8.65
C ASN A 87 -10.08 10.84 -7.39
N ILE A 88 -9.61 10.01 -6.44
CA ILE A 88 -9.06 10.49 -5.17
C ILE A 88 -7.56 10.15 -5.08
N PHE A 89 -7.21 8.86 -5.16
CA PHE A 89 -5.86 8.41 -4.85
C PHE A 89 -4.83 8.73 -5.94
N LEU A 90 -5.13 8.45 -7.21
CA LEU A 90 -4.17 8.72 -8.30
C LEU A 90 -3.88 10.21 -8.50
N PRO A 91 -4.86 11.13 -8.45
CA PRO A 91 -4.58 12.56 -8.50
C PRO A 91 -3.71 13.04 -7.33
N ALA A 92 -3.96 12.53 -6.12
CA ALA A 92 -3.17 12.86 -4.93
C ALA A 92 -1.73 12.33 -5.07
N LEU A 93 -1.56 11.08 -5.49
CA LEU A 93 -0.25 10.48 -5.76
C LEU A 93 0.54 11.28 -6.78
N LYS A 94 -0.09 11.63 -7.91
CA LYS A 94 0.55 12.42 -8.96
C LYS A 94 1.08 13.75 -8.43
N LYS A 95 0.30 14.44 -7.62
CA LYS A 95 0.70 15.72 -7.01
C LYS A 95 1.83 15.52 -6.01
N SER A 96 1.71 14.56 -5.10
CA SER A 96 2.72 14.28 -4.07
C SER A 96 4.06 13.90 -4.71
N TYR A 97 4.03 12.98 -5.67
CA TYR A 97 5.24 12.53 -6.35
C TYR A 97 5.93 13.67 -7.12
N LYS A 98 5.16 14.46 -7.87
CA LYS A 98 5.68 15.63 -8.61
C LYS A 98 6.22 16.72 -7.69
N ASN A 99 5.61 16.93 -6.54
CA ASN A 99 6.09 17.89 -5.53
C ASN A 99 7.44 17.45 -4.93
N LYS A 100 7.63 16.16 -4.68
CA LYS A 100 8.86 15.61 -4.14
C LYS A 100 9.96 15.54 -5.19
N PHE A 101 9.63 15.11 -6.40
CA PHE A 101 10.55 14.84 -7.48
C PHE A 101 10.20 15.69 -8.71
N GLN A 102 10.72 16.90 -8.77
CA GLN A 102 10.36 17.88 -9.81
C GLN A 102 10.62 17.40 -11.24
N ASN A 103 11.61 16.51 -11.44
CA ASN A 103 12.01 15.97 -12.75
C ASN A 103 11.33 14.64 -13.08
N TYR A 104 10.58 14.04 -12.15
CA TYR A 104 10.00 12.72 -12.30
C TYR A 104 8.49 12.78 -12.03
N GLU A 105 7.77 11.76 -12.47
CA GLU A 105 6.32 11.76 -12.40
C GLU A 105 5.73 10.37 -12.12
N PHE A 106 4.46 10.38 -11.73
CA PHE A 106 3.61 9.19 -11.73
C PHE A 106 2.93 9.06 -13.10
N ILE A 107 3.03 7.86 -13.70
CA ILE A 107 2.46 7.53 -15.01
C ILE A 107 1.43 6.41 -14.82
N ASN A 108 0.20 6.65 -15.24
CA ASN A 108 -0.83 5.62 -15.29
C ASN A 108 -0.85 4.97 -16.68
N HIS A 109 -0.52 3.70 -16.77
CA HIS A 109 -0.55 2.92 -18.02
C HIS A 109 -1.89 2.23 -18.27
N ILE A 110 -2.81 2.26 -17.30
CA ILE A 110 -4.17 1.73 -17.50
C ILE A 110 -4.94 2.67 -18.43
N LYS A 111 -5.35 2.16 -19.57
CA LYS A 111 -5.97 2.96 -20.64
C LYS A 111 -7.51 3.01 -20.59
N PHE A 112 -8.12 2.13 -19.80
CA PHE A 112 -9.56 2.09 -19.60
C PHE A 112 -9.97 2.81 -18.32
N ASP A 113 -11.26 3.10 -18.21
CA ASP A 113 -11.83 3.67 -16.99
C ASP A 113 -11.85 2.60 -15.89
N LEU A 114 -11.23 2.91 -14.74
CA LEU A 114 -11.19 2.01 -13.60
C LEU A 114 -12.54 1.86 -12.88
N SER A 115 -13.48 2.79 -13.10
CA SER A 115 -14.79 2.77 -12.44
C SER A 115 -15.53 1.46 -12.74
N ASN A 116 -15.98 0.78 -11.68
CA ASN A 116 -16.63 -0.54 -11.74
C ASN A 116 -15.79 -1.66 -12.39
N LYS A 117 -14.46 -1.48 -12.46
CA LYS A 117 -13.55 -2.47 -13.07
C LYS A 117 -12.65 -3.18 -12.07
N LEU A 118 -12.67 -2.78 -10.80
CA LEU A 118 -11.92 -3.44 -9.74
C LEU A 118 -12.87 -4.15 -8.78
N ASP A 119 -12.49 -5.37 -8.44
CA ASP A 119 -13.16 -6.18 -7.44
C ASP A 119 -12.14 -6.68 -6.40
N ILE A 120 -12.62 -7.15 -5.26
CA ILE A 120 -11.78 -7.69 -4.19
C ILE A 120 -11.58 -9.19 -4.38
N ARG A 121 -10.40 -9.67 -4.01
CA ARG A 121 -10.14 -11.11 -3.91
C ARG A 121 -10.71 -11.65 -2.61
N LYS A 122 -11.46 -12.75 -2.71
CA LYS A 122 -11.95 -13.48 -1.54
C LYS A 122 -10.80 -13.82 -0.59
N GLU A 123 -11.09 -13.85 0.69
CA GLU A 123 -10.12 -14.18 1.75
C GLU A 123 -8.95 -13.18 1.91
N SER A 124 -8.96 -12.05 1.21
CA SER A 124 -7.97 -10.99 1.39
C SER A 124 -8.21 -10.12 2.65
N ARG A 125 -9.41 -10.26 3.24
CA ARG A 125 -9.96 -9.43 4.34
C ARG A 125 -10.15 -7.95 3.95
N TYR A 126 -10.13 -7.65 2.66
CA TYR A 126 -10.20 -6.27 2.16
C TYR A 126 -11.59 -5.66 2.27
N GLU A 127 -12.63 -6.49 2.39
CA GLU A 127 -14.00 -6.07 2.67
C GLU A 127 -14.07 -5.16 3.91
N ASN A 128 -13.23 -5.43 4.91
CA ASN A 128 -13.15 -4.63 6.12
C ASN A 128 -12.67 -3.20 5.84
N ILE A 129 -11.71 -3.03 4.92
CA ILE A 129 -11.22 -1.71 4.51
C ILE A 129 -12.31 -0.95 3.75
N ILE A 130 -12.98 -1.60 2.80
CA ILE A 130 -14.04 -0.97 2.02
C ILE A 130 -15.17 -0.50 2.95
N SER A 131 -15.69 -1.39 3.79
CA SER A 131 -16.79 -1.05 4.68
C SER A 131 -16.43 0.03 5.70
N LYS A 132 -15.24 -0.04 6.28
CA LYS A 132 -14.76 0.94 7.27
C LYS A 132 -14.54 2.31 6.60
N SER A 133 -13.94 2.36 5.42
CA SER A 133 -13.65 3.62 4.71
C SER A 133 -14.90 4.43 4.32
N LEU A 134 -16.05 3.79 4.18
CA LEU A 134 -17.33 4.49 3.93
C LEU A 134 -17.85 5.24 5.16
N ASN A 135 -17.42 4.85 6.34
CA ASN A 135 -17.92 5.39 7.60
C ASN A 135 -16.93 6.36 8.25
N GLU A 136 -15.63 6.07 8.16
CA GLU A 136 -14.58 6.81 8.84
C GLU A 136 -13.26 6.81 8.04
N GLU A 137 -12.31 7.60 8.50
CA GLU A 137 -10.93 7.57 8.01
C GLU A 137 -10.20 6.37 8.63
N ILE A 138 -9.34 5.73 7.85
CA ILE A 138 -8.58 4.58 8.32
C ILE A 138 -7.12 4.96 8.44
N VAL A 139 -6.56 4.74 9.64
CA VAL A 139 -5.12 4.82 9.89
C VAL A 139 -4.54 3.43 9.94
N GLY A 140 -3.37 3.24 9.35
CA GLY A 140 -2.69 1.96 9.34
C GLY A 140 -1.21 2.07 9.00
N ILE A 141 -0.54 0.91 9.00
CA ILE A 141 0.84 0.77 8.58
C ILE A 141 0.92 -0.31 7.50
N LEU A 142 1.51 0.05 6.37
CA LEU A 142 1.82 -0.84 5.26
C LEU A 142 3.21 -1.44 5.45
N TYR A 143 3.32 -2.76 5.35
CA TYR A 143 4.58 -3.49 5.37
C TYR A 143 4.77 -4.25 4.06
N PRO A 144 5.61 -3.78 3.12
CA PRO A 144 6.07 -4.59 2.01
C PRO A 144 6.98 -5.70 2.54
N CYS A 145 6.51 -6.94 2.57
CA CYS A 145 7.22 -7.99 3.32
C CYS A 145 7.15 -9.40 2.69
N LEU A 146 6.37 -9.59 1.65
CA LEU A 146 6.20 -10.89 1.00
C LEU A 146 6.82 -10.83 -0.40
N ASN A 147 8.16 -10.91 -0.48
CA ASN A 147 8.84 -10.95 -1.76
C ASN A 147 8.93 -12.39 -2.31
N GLU A 148 8.96 -12.52 -3.62
CA GLU A 148 8.99 -13.82 -4.32
C GLU A 148 7.83 -14.76 -3.97
N TYR A 149 6.68 -14.20 -3.58
CA TYR A 149 5.45 -14.96 -3.42
C TYR A 149 4.58 -14.82 -4.68
N SER A 150 3.90 -15.92 -5.04
CA SER A 150 2.74 -15.84 -5.94
C SER A 150 1.50 -15.37 -5.18
N PHE A 151 0.46 -14.94 -5.87
CA PHE A 151 -0.81 -14.56 -5.23
C PHE A 151 -1.38 -15.68 -4.33
N PRO A 152 -1.50 -16.94 -4.80
CA PRO A 152 -1.98 -18.03 -3.92
C PRO A 152 -1.13 -18.17 -2.65
N ALA A 153 0.21 -18.07 -2.77
CA ALA A 153 1.10 -18.20 -1.62
C ALA A 153 0.96 -17.02 -0.63
N ALA A 154 0.79 -15.80 -1.11
CA ALA A 154 0.54 -14.64 -0.27
C ALA A 154 -0.79 -14.75 0.50
N HIS A 155 -1.85 -15.24 -0.17
CA HIS A 155 -3.15 -15.51 0.46
C HIS A 155 -3.07 -16.63 1.51
N GLU A 156 -2.27 -17.68 1.26
CA GLU A 156 -2.04 -18.76 2.23
C GLU A 156 -1.34 -18.23 3.49
N VAL A 157 -0.36 -17.34 3.34
CA VAL A 157 0.29 -16.68 4.49
C VAL A 157 -0.73 -15.92 5.34
N LEU A 158 -1.61 -15.15 4.70
CA LEU A 158 -2.62 -14.35 5.40
C LEU A 158 -3.55 -15.20 6.29
N LYS A 159 -3.90 -16.42 5.85
CA LYS A 159 -4.77 -17.33 6.65
C LYS A 159 -4.21 -17.64 8.02
N ASN A 160 -2.89 -17.65 8.15
CA ASN A 160 -2.17 -17.98 9.39
C ASN A 160 -1.83 -16.75 10.24
N LEU A 161 -2.16 -15.55 9.77
CA LEU A 161 -1.91 -14.30 10.49
C LEU A 161 -3.14 -13.86 11.29
N PRO A 162 -2.95 -13.10 12.39
CA PRO A 162 -4.06 -12.50 13.14
C PRO A 162 -5.00 -11.71 12.22
N GLU A 163 -6.27 -11.63 12.60
CA GLU A 163 -7.33 -10.99 11.78
C GLU A 163 -7.08 -9.51 11.45
N LYS A 164 -6.29 -8.83 12.29
CA LYS A 164 -5.89 -7.43 12.05
C LYS A 164 -5.02 -7.20 10.82
N PHE A 165 -4.46 -8.27 10.24
CA PHE A 165 -3.71 -8.19 9.00
C PHE A 165 -4.63 -8.31 7.80
N VAL A 166 -4.37 -7.48 6.80
CA VAL A 166 -5.03 -7.48 5.49
C VAL A 166 -3.96 -7.59 4.42
N LEU A 167 -4.20 -8.35 3.36
CA LEU A 167 -3.38 -8.20 2.14
C LEU A 167 -3.68 -6.84 1.52
N SER A 168 -2.63 -6.07 1.26
CA SER A 168 -2.80 -4.70 0.81
C SER A 168 -3.36 -4.61 -0.60
N GLY A 169 -4.18 -3.60 -0.80
CA GLY A 169 -4.72 -3.20 -2.09
C GLY A 169 -4.24 -1.84 -2.53
N GLY A 170 -4.94 -1.27 -3.50
CA GLY A 170 -4.57 0.03 -4.07
C GLY A 170 -4.67 1.18 -3.09
N TYR A 171 -5.64 1.16 -2.17
CA TYR A 171 -5.84 2.27 -1.23
C TYR A 171 -4.62 2.47 -0.32
N GLU A 172 -4.15 1.42 0.35
CA GLU A 172 -3.05 1.50 1.30
C GLU A 172 -1.72 1.79 0.60
N ILE A 173 -1.45 1.09 -0.53
CA ILE A 173 -0.20 1.25 -1.26
C ILE A 173 -0.10 2.67 -1.83
N ILE A 174 -1.16 3.17 -2.46
CA ILE A 174 -1.16 4.52 -3.00
C ILE A 174 -1.12 5.55 -1.89
N SER A 175 -1.86 5.34 -0.78
CA SER A 175 -1.79 6.23 0.37
C SER A 175 -0.39 6.29 0.97
N ALA A 176 0.27 5.15 1.17
CA ALA A 176 1.63 5.12 1.68
C ALA A 176 2.59 5.91 0.77
N LEU A 177 2.44 5.81 -0.55
CA LEU A 177 3.20 6.59 -1.54
C LEU A 177 2.83 8.10 -1.52
N ILE A 178 1.60 8.47 -1.21
CA ILE A 178 1.23 9.89 -1.04
C ILE A 178 1.95 10.45 0.19
N GLY A 179 1.94 9.72 1.30
CA GLY A 179 2.60 10.12 2.54
C GLY A 179 4.13 10.08 2.44
N THR A 180 4.67 9.08 1.76
CA THR A 180 6.11 8.82 1.60
C THR A 180 6.44 8.59 0.12
N PRO A 181 6.45 9.63 -0.72
CA PRO A 181 6.66 9.49 -2.16
C PRO A 181 8.01 8.88 -2.54
N GLU A 182 8.99 8.92 -1.66
CA GLU A 182 10.30 8.27 -1.80
C GLU A 182 10.29 6.76 -1.52
N MET A 183 9.17 6.16 -1.16
CA MET A 183 9.06 4.74 -0.77
C MET A 183 9.63 3.78 -1.83
N LEU A 184 9.41 4.07 -3.11
CA LEU A 184 9.92 3.28 -4.24
C LEU A 184 11.01 4.01 -5.03
N PHE A 185 11.68 4.99 -4.43
CA PHE A 185 12.74 5.74 -5.08
C PHE A 185 14.11 5.37 -4.51
N ASP A 186 14.94 4.74 -5.33
CA ASP A 186 16.33 4.48 -5.01
C ASP A 186 17.18 4.73 -6.27
N LYS A 187 18.36 5.34 -6.11
CA LYS A 187 19.27 5.63 -7.22
C LYS A 187 20.24 4.49 -7.50
N ASP A 188 20.50 3.67 -6.50
CA ASP A 188 21.59 2.71 -6.50
C ASP A 188 21.07 1.27 -6.51
N LYS A 189 19.78 1.06 -6.18
CA LYS A 189 19.18 -0.27 -6.07
C LYS A 189 17.87 -0.35 -6.84
N TYR A 190 17.57 -1.52 -7.33
CA TYR A 190 16.28 -1.81 -7.92
C TYR A 190 15.23 -1.94 -6.79
N THR A 191 14.24 -1.07 -6.80
CA THR A 191 13.11 -1.17 -5.87
C THR A 191 12.03 -2.08 -6.45
N PRO A 192 11.28 -2.80 -5.60
CA PRO A 192 10.30 -3.77 -6.07
C PRO A 192 9.04 -3.11 -6.64
N LEU A 193 8.31 -3.86 -7.44
CA LEU A 193 6.90 -3.57 -7.67
C LEU A 193 6.07 -4.02 -6.46
N LEU A 194 4.99 -3.29 -6.19
CA LEU A 194 4.02 -3.61 -5.14
C LEU A 194 2.68 -3.98 -5.75
N TRP A 195 2.28 -5.24 -5.54
CA TRP A 195 1.01 -5.75 -6.01
C TRP A 195 -0.18 -5.26 -5.18
N PHE A 196 -1.27 -4.92 -5.85
CA PHE A 196 -2.59 -4.76 -5.21
C PHE A 196 -3.17 -6.15 -4.93
N SER A 197 -2.59 -6.81 -3.93
CA SER A 197 -2.76 -8.26 -3.70
C SER A 197 -4.18 -8.67 -3.34
N SER A 198 -4.95 -7.74 -2.79
CA SER A 198 -6.37 -7.91 -2.45
C SER A 198 -7.33 -7.62 -3.59
N MET A 199 -6.83 -7.13 -4.72
CA MET A 199 -7.66 -6.68 -5.84
C MET A 199 -7.47 -7.53 -7.08
N LYS A 200 -8.50 -7.56 -7.92
CA LYS A 200 -8.51 -8.18 -9.24
C LYS A 200 -9.27 -7.31 -10.22
N ASN A 201 -9.08 -7.56 -11.49
CA ASN A 201 -9.96 -7.01 -12.51
C ASN A 201 -11.34 -7.70 -12.41
N PHE A 202 -12.42 -6.93 -12.56
CA PHE A 202 -13.78 -7.42 -12.45
C PHE A 202 -14.13 -8.40 -13.59
N ASP A 203 -13.65 -8.13 -14.80
CA ASP A 203 -13.96 -8.92 -15.99
C ASP A 203 -13.00 -10.13 -16.14
N ASP A 204 -11.78 -10.08 -15.56
CA ASP A 204 -10.79 -11.15 -15.60
C ASP A 204 -10.03 -11.27 -14.27
N GLU A 205 -10.36 -12.29 -13.49
CA GLU A 205 -9.72 -12.53 -12.19
C GLU A 205 -8.23 -12.90 -12.27
N ASN A 206 -7.72 -13.25 -13.47
CA ASN A 206 -6.30 -13.52 -13.68
C ASN A 206 -5.47 -12.24 -13.84
N ILE A 207 -6.11 -11.07 -13.86
CA ILE A 207 -5.44 -9.77 -13.92
C ILE A 207 -5.46 -9.12 -12.54
N SER A 208 -4.33 -8.58 -12.12
CA SER A 208 -4.20 -7.69 -10.98
C SER A 208 -3.34 -6.48 -11.34
N TYR A 209 -3.30 -5.52 -10.43
CA TYR A 209 -2.68 -4.23 -10.60
C TYR A 209 -1.45 -4.12 -9.71
N HIS A 210 -0.50 -3.28 -10.09
CA HIS A 210 0.69 -3.01 -9.29
C HIS A 210 1.23 -1.61 -9.56
N ILE A 211 1.96 -1.09 -8.58
CA ILE A 211 2.81 0.08 -8.77
C ILE A 211 4.26 -0.38 -8.80
N GLU A 212 5.01 0.11 -9.78
CA GLU A 212 6.42 -0.20 -9.92
C GLU A 212 7.24 1.04 -10.30
N PRO A 213 8.54 1.08 -9.93
CA PRO A 213 9.45 2.06 -10.46
C PRO A 213 9.78 1.74 -11.92
N TYR A 214 9.86 2.78 -12.75
CA TYR A 214 10.36 2.71 -14.12
C TYR A 214 11.36 3.85 -14.35
N GLY A 215 12.64 3.53 -14.29
CA GLY A 215 13.66 4.52 -14.06
C GLY A 215 13.43 5.20 -12.71
N TYR A 216 13.31 6.53 -12.73
CA TYR A 216 12.96 7.31 -11.53
C TYR A 216 11.51 7.76 -11.48
N ASN A 217 10.72 7.38 -12.46
CA ASN A 217 9.26 7.53 -12.41
C ASN A 217 8.63 6.36 -11.65
N ILE A 218 7.38 6.51 -11.23
CA ILE A 218 6.56 5.38 -10.77
C ILE A 218 5.37 5.20 -11.70
N THR A 219 4.98 3.95 -11.91
CA THR A 219 3.94 3.60 -12.87
C THR A 219 2.88 2.71 -12.25
N LEU A 220 1.62 2.91 -12.64
CA LEU A 220 0.54 1.97 -12.37
C LEU A 220 0.33 1.10 -13.61
N ASN A 221 0.38 -0.20 -13.42
CA ASN A 221 0.23 -1.20 -14.48
C ASN A 221 -0.76 -2.29 -14.08
N GLU A 222 -1.17 -3.07 -15.07
CA GLU A 222 -1.86 -4.34 -14.88
C GLU A 222 -1.02 -5.50 -15.42
N ARG A 223 -1.21 -6.69 -14.85
CA ARG A 223 -0.49 -7.88 -15.29
C ARG A 223 -1.28 -9.14 -14.98
N ALA A 224 -1.17 -10.11 -15.90
CA ALA A 224 -1.59 -11.50 -15.70
C ALA A 224 -0.46 -12.33 -15.02
N HIS A 225 -0.60 -13.66 -15.05
CA HIS A 225 0.39 -14.62 -14.52
C HIS A 225 0.55 -14.63 -13.00
N LEU A 226 -0.52 -14.47 -12.25
CA LEU A 226 -0.56 -14.35 -10.80
C LEU A 226 -0.06 -15.59 -10.03
N ASN A 227 0.07 -16.74 -10.70
CA ASN A 227 0.64 -17.98 -10.14
C ASN A 227 2.17 -18.00 -10.19
N GLN A 228 2.79 -17.02 -10.82
CA GLN A 228 4.24 -16.87 -10.89
C GLN A 228 4.74 -16.01 -9.73
N ALA A 229 6.03 -16.12 -9.49
CA ALA A 229 6.76 -15.26 -8.55
C ALA A 229 8.06 -14.81 -9.19
N ALA A 230 8.51 -13.61 -8.87
CA ALA A 230 9.78 -13.07 -9.31
C ALA A 230 10.44 -12.26 -8.19
N GLU A 231 11.75 -12.10 -8.26
CA GLU A 231 12.56 -11.44 -7.23
C GLU A 231 12.06 -10.04 -6.87
N TYR A 232 11.57 -9.30 -7.86
CA TYR A 232 11.08 -7.92 -7.67
C TYR A 232 9.56 -7.84 -7.46
N TRP A 233 8.86 -8.96 -7.31
CA TRP A 233 7.42 -9.00 -7.09
C TRP A 233 7.13 -9.13 -5.61
N TRP A 234 6.60 -8.07 -5.05
CA TRP A 234 6.33 -7.99 -3.63
C TRP A 234 4.85 -7.80 -3.33
N HIS A 235 4.37 -8.55 -2.38
CA HIS A 235 3.09 -8.29 -1.74
C HIS A 235 3.31 -7.55 -0.43
N SER A 236 2.25 -6.87 0.03
CA SER A 236 2.31 -6.11 1.27
C SER A 236 1.20 -6.55 2.21
N LEU A 237 1.48 -6.44 3.50
CA LEU A 237 0.50 -6.59 4.56
C LEU A 237 0.20 -5.22 5.16
N SER A 238 -1.07 -4.94 5.40
CA SER A 238 -1.51 -3.76 6.14
C SER A 238 -2.03 -4.17 7.51
N ILE A 239 -1.70 -3.37 8.52
CA ILE A 239 -2.24 -3.47 9.87
C ILE A 239 -3.00 -2.20 10.14
N LEU A 240 -4.29 -2.36 10.50
CA LEU A 240 -5.18 -1.25 10.82
C LEU A 240 -5.23 -1.03 12.33
N GLU A 241 -5.60 0.19 12.69
CA GLU A 241 -5.98 0.50 14.07
C GLU A 241 -7.20 -0.30 14.51
#